data_a3b95efd037242bec1b75c9139f258c8
#
_entry.id   a3b95efd037242bec1b75c9139f258c8
#
_cell.length_a   1.000
_cell.length_b   1.000
_cell.length_c   1.000
_cell.angle_alpha   90.00
_cell.angle_beta   90.00
_cell.angle_gamma   90.00
#
_symmetry.space_group_name_H-M   'P 1'
#
loop_
_entity.id
_entity.type
_entity.pdbx_description
1 polymer ?
#
loop_
_entity_poly.entity_id
_entity_poly.type
_entity_poly.pdbx_seq_one_letter_code
_entity_poly.pdbx_strand_id
1 'polypeptide(L)'
;MKNKFKKVYSLAHEAGYRNYTVKDLINLKGKKKLTQINVVSAEEAAAAEAAGIDMIICGVDQLKEIREAAPHTFLTCGIKYTEHASKESMMKKVFELLEVGVDSIHTNSWNINFIKYLSDFNIPFQGHVGFVPMKSTWTGGVKPVGKSSAEAIKVYHDIKELEKIGAWAVEVECVPEDVLKEITKDTKALTISIGSGRYADIQFLFGEDILGYHFNSTKTPRHAKKYKDFNKTFEKLQKDRIDAFKEYQLSLIHI
;
A
#
# COMPACT_ATOMS: atom_id res chain seq x y z
N MET A 1 -12.40 9.43 28.33
CA MET A 1 -12.10 8.53 27.20
C MET A 1 -10.58 8.47 27.05
N LYS A 2 -9.93 7.29 27.19
CA LYS A 2 -8.49 7.15 26.89
C LYS A 2 -8.29 7.53 25.42
N ASN A 3 -7.31 8.43 25.14
CA ASN A 3 -6.99 8.84 23.76
C ASN A 3 -6.82 7.60 22.87
N LYS A 4 -7.72 7.43 21.91
CA LYS A 4 -7.71 6.33 20.93
C LYS A 4 -6.46 6.38 20.05
N PHE A 5 -5.82 7.55 19.93
CA PHE A 5 -4.67 7.81 19.08
C PHE A 5 -3.43 8.15 19.90
N LYS A 6 -2.26 7.74 19.39
CA LYS A 6 -0.96 7.99 19.99
C LYS A 6 -0.34 9.24 19.38
N LYS A 7 0.18 10.13 20.23
CA LYS A 7 1.00 11.24 19.77
C LYS A 7 2.32 10.72 19.23
N VAL A 8 2.67 11.12 18.03
CA VAL A 8 3.93 10.83 17.36
C VAL A 8 4.58 12.14 16.90
N TYR A 9 5.88 12.10 16.65
CA TYR A 9 6.60 13.18 15.99
C TYR A 9 7.21 12.61 14.70
N SER A 10 7.05 13.33 13.59
CA SER A 10 7.79 13.04 12.36
C SER A 10 9.27 13.37 12.53
N LEU A 11 10.10 12.93 11.59
CA LEU A 11 11.51 13.38 11.54
C LEU A 11 11.65 14.89 11.29
N ALA A 12 10.61 15.54 10.76
CA ALA A 12 10.52 17.00 10.62
C ALA A 12 10.01 17.69 11.89
N HIS A 13 9.92 16.99 13.05
CA HIS A 13 9.40 17.50 14.33
C HIS A 13 7.92 17.89 14.34
N GLU A 14 7.17 17.55 13.28
CA GLU A 14 5.74 17.79 13.26
C GLU A 14 4.99 16.79 14.14
N ALA A 15 4.13 17.31 15.01
CA ALA A 15 3.33 16.48 15.90
C ALA A 15 2.07 15.95 15.17
N GLY A 16 1.83 14.65 15.30
CA GLY A 16 0.62 14.02 14.78
C GLY A 16 0.05 13.01 15.77
N TYR A 17 -1.14 12.50 15.46
CA TYR A 17 -1.79 11.45 16.23
C TYR A 17 -2.10 10.28 15.31
N ARG A 18 -1.68 9.06 15.69
CA ARG A 18 -1.83 7.85 14.87
C ARG A 18 -2.57 6.74 15.62
N ASN A 19 -3.33 5.95 14.88
CA ASN A 19 -3.96 4.74 15.39
C ASN A 19 -2.92 3.70 15.82
N TYR A 20 -1.83 3.55 15.04
CA TYR A 20 -0.70 2.67 15.32
C TYR A 20 0.63 3.38 15.11
N THR A 21 1.64 2.90 15.81
CA THR A 21 3.06 3.08 15.50
C THR A 21 3.62 1.79 14.92
N VAL A 22 4.79 1.82 14.28
CA VAL A 22 5.50 0.59 13.83
C VAL A 22 5.66 -0.41 14.97
N LYS A 23 5.98 0.08 16.18
CA LYS A 23 6.11 -0.77 17.37
C LYS A 23 4.82 -1.48 17.74
N ASP A 24 3.69 -0.79 17.60
CA ASP A 24 2.38 -1.41 17.87
C ASP A 24 2.09 -2.50 16.86
N LEU A 25 2.31 -2.22 15.57
CA LEU A 25 2.09 -3.18 14.49
C LEU A 25 2.94 -4.44 14.69
N ILE A 26 4.23 -4.30 14.95
CA ILE A 26 5.13 -5.44 15.24
C ILE A 26 4.64 -6.25 16.44
N ASN A 27 4.18 -5.60 17.51
CA ASN A 27 3.67 -6.29 18.70
C ASN A 27 2.37 -7.06 18.45
N LEU A 28 1.66 -6.80 17.36
CA LEU A 28 0.44 -7.50 16.96
C LEU A 28 0.71 -8.74 16.11
N LYS A 29 1.96 -9.00 15.70
CA LYS A 29 2.34 -10.21 14.95
C LYS A 29 1.82 -11.47 15.64
N GLY A 30 1.10 -12.29 14.88
CA GLY A 30 0.50 -13.53 15.38
C GLY A 30 -0.67 -13.36 16.35
N LYS A 31 -1.04 -12.13 16.74
CA LYS A 31 -2.14 -11.84 17.71
C LYS A 31 -3.38 -11.25 17.05
N LYS A 32 -3.21 -10.46 16.00
CA LYS A 32 -4.31 -9.81 15.27
C LYS A 32 -4.00 -9.84 13.79
N LYS A 33 -4.99 -10.19 12.96
CA LYS A 33 -4.92 -9.94 11.51
C LYS A 33 -5.23 -8.48 11.27
N LEU A 34 -4.35 -7.83 10.50
CA LEU A 34 -4.44 -6.41 10.16
C LEU A 34 -4.89 -6.25 8.72
N THR A 35 -5.42 -5.08 8.40
CA THR A 35 -5.87 -4.70 7.07
C THR A 35 -5.05 -3.52 6.55
N GLN A 36 -4.63 -3.61 5.28
CA GLN A 36 -4.05 -2.50 4.52
C GLN A 36 -4.81 -2.35 3.20
N ILE A 37 -5.09 -1.12 2.79
CA ILE A 37 -5.64 -0.86 1.47
C ILE A 37 -4.84 0.22 0.74
N ASN A 38 -4.73 0.07 -0.58
CA ASN A 38 -4.28 1.15 -1.43
C ASN A 38 -5.45 2.10 -1.69
N VAL A 39 -5.22 3.39 -1.51
CA VAL A 39 -6.19 4.45 -1.78
C VAL A 39 -5.60 5.45 -2.78
N VAL A 40 -6.45 6.01 -3.64
CA VAL A 40 -6.04 6.91 -4.73
C VAL A 40 -6.70 8.29 -4.63
N SER A 41 -7.54 8.53 -3.62
CA SER A 41 -8.18 9.83 -3.41
C SER A 41 -8.40 10.13 -1.93
N ALA A 42 -8.66 11.41 -1.64
CA ALA A 42 -9.02 11.90 -0.31
C ALA A 42 -10.30 11.23 0.22
N GLU A 43 -11.30 11.01 -0.65
CA GLU A 43 -12.57 10.39 -0.29
C GLU A 43 -12.38 8.92 0.13
N GLU A 44 -11.52 8.18 -0.58
CA GLU A 44 -11.19 6.81 -0.21
C GLU A 44 -10.42 6.76 1.11
N ALA A 45 -9.49 7.67 1.31
CA ALA A 45 -8.72 7.76 2.55
C ALA A 45 -9.62 8.07 3.76
N ALA A 46 -10.51 9.06 3.63
CA ALA A 46 -11.49 9.39 4.66
C ALA A 46 -12.44 8.22 4.96
N ALA A 47 -12.89 7.53 3.93
CA ALA A 47 -13.74 6.34 4.08
C ALA A 47 -13.01 5.19 4.77
N ALA A 48 -11.73 4.96 4.43
CA ALA A 48 -10.89 3.96 5.08
C ALA A 48 -10.68 4.25 6.57
N GLU A 49 -10.36 5.50 6.94
CA GLU A 49 -10.23 5.92 8.34
C GLU A 49 -11.56 5.76 9.10
N ALA A 50 -12.67 6.20 8.52
CA ALA A 50 -13.99 6.07 9.12
C ALA A 50 -14.42 4.60 9.29
N ALA A 51 -14.06 3.73 8.36
CA ALA A 51 -14.31 2.29 8.41
C ALA A 51 -13.41 1.55 9.42
N GLY A 52 -12.35 2.19 9.92
CA GLY A 52 -11.39 1.59 10.86
C GLY A 52 -10.40 0.64 10.20
N ILE A 53 -10.07 0.85 8.94
CA ILE A 53 -8.94 0.17 8.27
C ILE A 53 -7.66 0.45 9.06
N ASP A 54 -6.86 -0.59 9.30
CA ASP A 54 -5.70 -0.47 10.17
C ASP A 54 -4.60 0.39 9.54
N MET A 55 -4.37 0.28 8.23
CA MET A 55 -3.32 0.99 7.50
C MET A 55 -3.77 1.34 6.08
N ILE A 56 -3.27 2.44 5.56
CA ILE A 56 -3.43 2.82 4.16
C ILE A 56 -2.06 2.96 3.48
N ILE A 57 -2.03 2.71 2.18
CA ILE A 57 -0.88 2.95 1.31
C ILE A 57 -1.33 3.77 0.11
N CYS A 58 -0.49 4.68 -0.35
CA CYS A 58 -0.77 5.51 -1.53
C CYS A 58 0.50 5.77 -2.36
N GLY A 59 0.30 6.32 -3.55
CA GLY A 59 1.37 6.90 -4.35
C GLY A 59 1.76 8.30 -3.86
N VAL A 60 2.82 8.85 -4.47
CA VAL A 60 3.36 10.18 -4.14
C VAL A 60 2.39 11.30 -4.52
N ASP A 61 1.72 11.14 -5.68
CA ASP A 61 0.98 12.25 -6.31
C ASP A 61 -0.23 12.73 -5.47
N GLN A 62 -0.87 11.83 -4.71
CA GLN A 62 -2.05 12.13 -3.88
C GLN A 62 -1.74 12.18 -2.38
N LEU A 63 -0.47 12.06 -1.99
CA LEU A 63 -0.08 11.85 -0.60
C LEU A 63 -0.60 12.92 0.36
N LYS A 64 -0.48 14.20 -0.02
CA LYS A 64 -0.89 15.33 0.84
C LYS A 64 -2.39 15.30 1.12
N GLU A 65 -3.20 15.17 0.09
CA GLU A 65 -4.67 15.11 0.19
C GLU A 65 -5.13 13.89 0.99
N ILE A 66 -4.48 12.75 0.79
CA ILE A 66 -4.76 11.51 1.52
C ILE A 66 -4.40 11.66 3.00
N ARG A 67 -3.25 12.26 3.35
CA ARG A 67 -2.89 12.51 4.75
C ARG A 67 -3.82 13.50 5.42
N GLU A 68 -4.25 14.53 4.74
CA GLU A 68 -5.22 15.51 5.24
C GLU A 68 -6.60 14.87 5.51
N ALA A 69 -7.04 13.96 4.62
CA ALA A 69 -8.32 13.26 4.73
C ALA A 69 -8.32 12.10 5.74
N ALA A 70 -7.16 11.49 5.99
CA ALA A 70 -6.98 10.42 6.97
C ALA A 70 -5.83 10.74 7.95
N PRO A 71 -6.02 11.76 8.85
CA PRO A 71 -4.93 12.28 9.68
C PRO A 71 -4.42 11.29 10.73
N HIS A 72 -5.19 10.27 11.07
CA HIS A 72 -4.89 9.35 12.15
C HIS A 72 -4.50 7.94 11.70
N THR A 73 -4.84 7.54 10.49
CA THR A 73 -4.52 6.20 10.00
C THR A 73 -3.03 6.09 9.67
N PHE A 74 -2.40 4.97 10.04
CA PHE A 74 -1.01 4.67 9.65
C PHE A 74 -0.87 4.69 8.13
N LEU A 75 0.00 5.55 7.63
CA LEU A 75 0.16 5.83 6.20
C LEU A 75 1.52 5.41 5.68
N THR A 76 1.52 4.55 4.68
CA THR A 76 2.70 4.18 3.88
C THR A 76 2.65 4.87 2.53
N CYS A 77 3.78 5.37 2.03
CA CYS A 77 3.87 5.93 0.69
C CYS A 77 4.84 5.12 -0.18
N GLY A 78 4.40 4.75 -1.37
CA GLY A 78 5.23 4.08 -2.37
C GLY A 78 6.11 5.05 -3.13
N ILE A 79 7.43 4.78 -3.22
CA ILE A 79 8.35 5.59 -4.02
C ILE A 79 8.37 5.09 -5.47
N LYS A 80 8.38 6.02 -6.41
CA LYS A 80 8.63 5.73 -7.83
C LYS A 80 10.14 5.63 -8.06
N TYR A 81 10.71 4.45 -7.85
CA TYR A 81 12.16 4.24 -7.86
C TYR A 81 12.84 4.56 -9.21
N THR A 82 12.12 4.54 -10.33
CA THR A 82 12.65 4.92 -11.65
C THR A 82 12.98 6.41 -11.75
N GLU A 83 12.51 7.23 -10.82
CA GLU A 83 12.82 8.66 -10.74
C GLU A 83 14.11 8.94 -9.96
N HIS A 84 14.76 7.91 -9.41
CA HIS A 84 15.91 8.06 -8.53
C HIS A 84 17.13 7.29 -9.04
N ALA A 85 18.08 8.00 -9.62
CA ALA A 85 19.32 7.42 -10.13
C ALA A 85 20.37 7.14 -9.02
N SER A 86 20.20 7.76 -7.84
CA SER A 86 21.12 7.59 -6.71
C SER A 86 20.35 7.51 -5.39
N LYS A 87 21.01 7.01 -4.33
CA LYS A 87 20.44 6.95 -2.98
C LYS A 87 20.20 8.35 -2.39
N GLU A 88 21.01 9.34 -2.74
CA GLU A 88 20.86 10.74 -2.34
C GLU A 88 19.58 11.33 -2.94
N SER A 89 19.34 11.08 -4.23
CA SER A 89 18.11 11.49 -4.92
C SER A 89 16.87 10.84 -4.28
N MET A 90 16.95 9.55 -3.97
CA MET A 90 15.89 8.84 -3.25
C MET A 90 15.66 9.45 -1.86
N MET A 91 16.71 9.70 -1.09
CA MET A 91 16.59 10.25 0.26
C MET A 91 16.01 11.66 0.27
N LYS A 92 16.35 12.49 -0.71
CA LYS A 92 15.72 13.81 -0.87
C LYS A 92 14.20 13.66 -0.99
N LYS A 93 13.73 12.76 -1.86
CA LYS A 93 12.30 12.50 -2.01
C LYS A 93 11.69 11.95 -0.72
N VAL A 94 12.36 11.02 -0.05
CA VAL A 94 11.88 10.44 1.22
C VAL A 94 11.70 11.53 2.28
N PHE A 95 12.62 12.47 2.41
CA PHE A 95 12.46 13.59 3.36
C PHE A 95 11.26 14.47 3.02
N GLU A 96 11.03 14.78 1.74
CA GLU A 96 9.81 15.50 1.30
C GLU A 96 8.52 14.74 1.72
N LEU A 97 8.51 13.42 1.58
CA LEU A 97 7.36 12.60 1.99
C LEU A 97 7.16 12.60 3.52
N LEU A 98 8.26 12.55 4.28
CA LEU A 98 8.21 12.59 5.74
C LEU A 98 7.70 13.94 6.28
N GLU A 99 7.97 15.05 5.60
CA GLU A 99 7.42 16.37 5.92
C GLU A 99 5.89 16.40 5.77
N VAL A 100 5.33 15.65 4.82
CA VAL A 100 3.87 15.49 4.68
C VAL A 100 3.27 14.63 5.79
N GLY A 101 4.08 13.89 6.54
CA GLY A 101 3.64 13.06 7.66
C GLY A 101 3.40 11.59 7.32
N VAL A 102 4.17 11.04 6.41
CA VAL A 102 4.23 9.59 6.12
C VAL A 102 4.79 8.85 7.33
N ASP A 103 4.24 7.68 7.65
CA ASP A 103 4.69 6.85 8.75
C ASP A 103 5.66 5.74 8.30
N SER A 104 5.63 5.37 7.01
CA SER A 104 6.51 4.34 6.42
C SER A 104 6.66 4.53 4.92
N ILE A 105 7.76 4.03 4.36
CA ILE A 105 8.04 4.05 2.93
C ILE A 105 7.89 2.64 2.36
N HIS A 106 7.18 2.48 1.24
CA HIS A 106 7.16 1.24 0.47
C HIS A 106 8.19 1.29 -0.64
N THR A 107 9.08 0.29 -0.68
CA THR A 107 10.33 0.36 -1.47
C THR A 107 10.31 -0.44 -2.77
N ASN A 108 9.23 -1.18 -3.05
CA ASN A 108 9.12 -2.05 -4.24
C ASN A 108 10.30 -3.02 -4.44
N SER A 109 11.10 -3.31 -3.40
CA SER A 109 12.30 -4.16 -3.46
C SER A 109 13.27 -3.78 -4.59
N TRP A 110 13.42 -2.51 -4.80
CA TRP A 110 14.23 -1.98 -5.88
C TRP A 110 15.72 -2.33 -5.72
N ASN A 111 16.49 -1.56 -5.02
CA ASN A 111 17.90 -1.80 -4.80
C ASN A 111 18.18 -1.93 -3.31
N ILE A 112 18.64 -3.11 -2.87
CA ILE A 112 18.87 -3.40 -1.46
C ILE A 112 19.82 -2.39 -0.78
N ASN A 113 20.83 -1.92 -1.50
CA ASN A 113 21.79 -0.93 -0.98
C ASN A 113 21.13 0.46 -0.80
N PHE A 114 20.16 0.81 -1.65
CA PHE A 114 19.41 2.05 -1.50
C PHE A 114 18.40 1.92 -0.34
N ILE A 115 17.71 0.78 -0.26
CA ILE A 115 16.74 0.49 0.80
C ILE A 115 17.43 0.47 2.17
N LYS A 116 18.61 -0.14 2.28
CA LYS A 116 19.39 -0.15 3.51
C LYS A 116 19.68 1.27 4.01
N TYR A 117 19.84 2.23 3.11
CA TYR A 117 20.09 3.61 3.48
C TYR A 117 18.92 4.25 4.25
N LEU A 118 17.68 3.77 4.09
CA LEU A 118 16.55 4.17 4.93
C LEU A 118 16.76 3.74 6.39
N SER A 119 17.24 2.51 6.62
CA SER A 119 17.56 2.04 7.97
C SER A 119 18.65 2.86 8.64
N ASP A 120 19.66 3.27 7.90
CA ASP A 120 20.77 4.07 8.43
C ASP A 120 20.26 5.44 8.95
N PHE A 121 19.11 5.91 8.47
CA PHE A 121 18.40 7.11 8.94
C PHE A 121 17.22 6.79 9.88
N ASN A 122 17.05 5.55 10.33
CA ASN A 122 15.93 5.11 11.15
C ASN A 122 14.54 5.37 10.52
N ILE A 123 14.45 5.35 9.21
CA ILE A 123 13.19 5.54 8.47
C ILE A 123 12.49 4.19 8.34
N PRO A 124 11.25 4.02 8.84
CA PRO A 124 10.51 2.79 8.67
C PRO A 124 10.19 2.51 7.21
N PHE A 125 10.38 1.27 6.76
CA PHE A 125 10.06 0.88 5.39
C PHE A 125 9.49 -0.53 5.29
N GLN A 126 8.68 -0.72 4.25
CA GLN A 126 8.16 -2.01 3.80
C GLN A 126 8.93 -2.47 2.56
N GLY A 127 9.31 -3.76 2.52
CA GLY A 127 9.84 -4.40 1.33
C GLY A 127 8.75 -5.03 0.48
N HIS A 128 9.12 -5.58 -0.70
CA HIS A 128 8.20 -6.26 -1.60
C HIS A 128 8.90 -7.46 -2.27
N VAL A 129 8.31 -8.63 -2.20
CA VAL A 129 8.82 -9.88 -2.78
C VAL A 129 7.72 -10.68 -3.46
N GLY A 130 8.09 -11.78 -4.10
CA GLY A 130 7.19 -12.59 -4.89
C GLY A 130 7.05 -12.04 -6.30
N PHE A 131 5.84 -11.85 -6.79
CA PHE A 131 5.62 -11.15 -8.05
C PHE A 131 5.77 -9.65 -7.84
N VAL A 132 6.91 -9.12 -8.24
CA VAL A 132 7.16 -7.68 -8.29
C VAL A 132 6.91 -7.22 -9.72
N PRO A 133 5.84 -6.43 -10.02
CA PRO A 133 5.45 -6.11 -11.39
C PRO A 133 6.58 -5.57 -12.25
N MET A 134 7.44 -4.73 -11.71
CA MET A 134 8.58 -4.13 -12.39
C MET A 134 9.69 -5.13 -12.75
N LYS A 135 9.68 -6.31 -12.15
CA LYS A 135 10.60 -7.42 -12.45
C LYS A 135 9.97 -8.46 -13.38
N SER A 136 8.77 -8.21 -13.95
CA SER A 136 8.01 -9.17 -14.74
C SER A 136 8.77 -9.68 -15.98
N THR A 137 9.64 -8.88 -16.59
CA THR A 137 10.52 -9.31 -17.69
C THR A 137 11.49 -10.41 -17.26
N TRP A 138 11.98 -10.34 -16.02
CA TRP A 138 12.88 -11.36 -15.45
C TRP A 138 12.14 -12.63 -15.02
N THR A 139 10.88 -12.50 -14.59
CA THR A 139 10.06 -13.63 -14.16
C THR A 139 9.33 -14.32 -15.30
N GLY A 140 9.43 -13.81 -16.52
CA GLY A 140 8.75 -14.36 -17.70
C GLY A 140 7.26 -14.01 -17.78
N GLY A 141 6.92 -12.75 -17.42
CA GLY A 141 5.58 -12.18 -17.49
C GLY A 141 4.84 -12.17 -16.15
N VAL A 142 3.55 -11.87 -16.22
CA VAL A 142 2.67 -11.78 -15.04
C VAL A 142 2.25 -13.18 -14.61
N LYS A 143 2.91 -13.70 -13.58
CA LYS A 143 2.62 -15.05 -13.04
C LYS A 143 2.98 -15.15 -11.56
N PRO A 144 2.35 -16.08 -10.81
CA PRO A 144 2.75 -16.38 -9.44
C PRO A 144 4.20 -16.84 -9.35
N VAL A 145 4.88 -16.46 -8.28
CA VAL A 145 6.29 -16.81 -7.97
C VAL A 145 6.33 -17.70 -6.72
N GLY A 146 7.26 -18.63 -6.66
CA GLY A 146 7.41 -19.53 -5.50
C GLY A 146 6.68 -20.87 -5.66
N LYS A 147 6.34 -21.27 -6.89
CA LYS A 147 5.70 -22.57 -7.15
C LYS A 147 6.67 -23.76 -7.10
N SER A 148 7.93 -23.57 -7.42
CA SER A 148 8.97 -24.58 -7.25
C SER A 148 9.70 -24.35 -5.92
N SER A 149 10.32 -25.43 -5.39
CA SER A 149 11.12 -25.33 -4.16
C SER A 149 12.23 -24.29 -4.27
N ALA A 150 12.89 -24.19 -5.43
CA ALA A 150 13.94 -23.21 -5.67
C ALA A 150 13.40 -21.78 -5.62
N GLU A 151 12.25 -21.51 -6.24
CA GLU A 151 11.59 -20.19 -6.18
C GLU A 151 11.11 -19.85 -4.76
N ALA A 152 10.52 -20.83 -4.05
CA ALA A 152 10.07 -20.63 -2.68
C ALA A 152 11.22 -20.30 -1.72
N ILE A 153 12.35 -21.01 -1.84
CA ILE A 153 13.58 -20.74 -1.09
C ILE A 153 14.11 -19.34 -1.44
N LYS A 154 14.07 -18.94 -2.70
CA LYS A 154 14.48 -17.60 -3.10
C LYS A 154 13.60 -16.53 -2.46
N VAL A 155 12.28 -16.67 -2.50
CA VAL A 155 11.34 -15.73 -1.83
C VAL A 155 11.66 -15.63 -0.33
N TYR A 156 11.91 -16.76 0.32
CA TYR A 156 12.31 -16.80 1.74
C TYR A 156 13.60 -16.00 1.98
N HIS A 157 14.64 -16.24 1.19
CA HIS A 157 15.91 -15.51 1.33
C HIS A 157 15.73 -14.01 1.06
N ASP A 158 14.98 -13.61 0.06
CA ASP A 158 14.70 -12.21 -0.26
C ASP A 158 14.03 -11.51 0.96
N ILE A 159 13.09 -12.20 1.65
CA ILE A 159 12.47 -11.68 2.89
C ILE A 159 13.49 -11.56 4.02
N LYS A 160 14.34 -12.58 4.20
CA LYS A 160 15.37 -12.54 5.27
C LYS A 160 16.42 -11.46 5.03
N GLU A 161 16.75 -11.15 3.80
CA GLU A 161 17.61 -10.01 3.47
C GLU A 161 16.94 -8.67 3.83
N LEU A 162 15.67 -8.48 3.47
CA LEU A 162 14.90 -7.29 3.83
C LEU A 162 14.76 -7.15 5.36
N GLU A 163 14.47 -8.25 6.06
CA GLU A 163 14.43 -8.28 7.52
C GLU A 163 15.77 -7.87 8.13
N LYS A 164 16.88 -8.41 7.61
CA LYS A 164 18.24 -8.12 8.08
C LYS A 164 18.61 -6.63 7.95
N ILE A 165 18.15 -5.97 6.91
CA ILE A 165 18.38 -4.54 6.70
C ILE A 165 17.33 -3.64 7.35
N GLY A 166 16.40 -4.19 8.16
CA GLY A 166 15.50 -3.42 9.01
C GLY A 166 14.09 -3.20 8.47
N ALA A 167 13.64 -3.92 7.44
CA ALA A 167 12.25 -3.89 7.03
C ALA A 167 11.34 -4.31 8.19
N TRP A 168 10.38 -3.46 8.57
CA TRP A 168 9.42 -3.81 9.61
C TRP A 168 8.29 -4.71 9.07
N ALA A 169 8.03 -4.64 7.77
CA ALA A 169 7.06 -5.47 7.06
C ALA A 169 7.54 -5.76 5.63
N VAL A 170 7.05 -6.84 5.04
CA VAL A 170 7.34 -7.22 3.66
C VAL A 170 6.06 -7.64 2.96
N GLU A 171 5.76 -6.96 1.86
CA GLU A 171 4.70 -7.34 0.94
C GLU A 171 5.11 -8.60 0.18
N VAL A 172 4.22 -9.58 0.18
CA VAL A 172 4.39 -10.88 -0.49
C VAL A 172 3.28 -11.02 -1.52
N GLU A 173 3.62 -10.78 -2.78
CA GLU A 173 2.65 -10.76 -3.87
C GLU A 173 2.64 -12.07 -4.66
N CYS A 174 1.44 -12.64 -4.81
CA CYS A 174 1.18 -13.81 -5.66
C CYS A 174 2.13 -15.00 -5.41
N VAL A 175 2.42 -15.28 -4.15
CA VAL A 175 3.16 -16.48 -3.69
C VAL A 175 2.17 -17.53 -3.22
N PRO A 176 2.40 -18.84 -3.44
CA PRO A 176 1.52 -19.90 -2.95
C PRO A 176 1.27 -19.80 -1.44
N GLU A 177 0.02 -20.01 -1.04
CA GLU A 177 -0.44 -19.83 0.34
C GLU A 177 0.35 -20.66 1.35
N ASP A 178 0.68 -21.89 1.01
CA ASP A 178 1.46 -22.78 1.89
C ASP A 178 2.90 -22.30 2.08
N VAL A 179 3.50 -21.73 1.04
CA VAL A 179 4.84 -21.12 1.12
C VAL A 179 4.79 -19.91 2.04
N LEU A 180 3.82 -18.99 1.85
CA LEU A 180 3.66 -17.83 2.72
C LEU A 180 3.41 -18.24 4.17
N LYS A 181 2.62 -19.29 4.41
CA LYS A 181 2.34 -19.81 5.75
C LYS A 181 3.62 -20.17 6.51
N GLU A 182 4.53 -20.90 5.88
CA GLU A 182 5.78 -21.30 6.52
C GLU A 182 6.73 -20.09 6.71
N ILE A 183 6.82 -19.22 5.72
CA ILE A 183 7.60 -17.99 5.81
C ILE A 183 7.12 -17.10 6.97
N THR A 184 5.79 -16.90 7.09
CA THR A 184 5.22 -16.04 8.15
C THR A 184 5.58 -16.51 9.55
N LYS A 185 5.75 -17.82 9.77
CA LYS A 185 6.15 -18.38 11.07
C LYS A 185 7.61 -18.06 11.42
N ASP A 186 8.49 -17.98 10.44
CA ASP A 186 9.93 -17.88 10.64
C ASP A 186 10.48 -16.45 10.47
N THR A 187 9.69 -15.50 9.99
CA THR A 187 10.12 -14.10 9.86
C THR A 187 9.71 -13.24 11.05
N LYS A 188 10.55 -12.28 11.46
CA LYS A 188 10.24 -11.26 12.47
C LYS A 188 9.50 -10.07 11.88
N ALA A 189 9.77 -9.74 10.62
CA ALA A 189 9.01 -8.74 9.89
C ALA A 189 7.55 -9.18 9.74
N LEU A 190 6.62 -8.24 9.70
CA LEU A 190 5.23 -8.54 9.36
C LEU A 190 5.12 -8.91 7.88
N THR A 191 4.39 -9.97 7.58
CA THR A 191 4.08 -10.32 6.19
C THR A 191 2.79 -9.64 5.76
N ILE A 192 2.78 -9.06 4.55
CA ILE A 192 1.63 -8.41 3.93
C ILE A 192 1.24 -9.23 2.72
N SER A 193 0.05 -9.80 2.68
CA SER A 193 -0.41 -10.62 1.55
C SER A 193 -1.20 -9.81 0.55
N ILE A 194 -0.76 -9.85 -0.69
CA ILE A 194 -1.59 -9.54 -1.85
C ILE A 194 -1.58 -10.75 -2.80
N GLY A 195 -2.71 -11.44 -2.88
CA GLY A 195 -2.83 -12.66 -3.68
C GLY A 195 -2.03 -13.86 -3.18
N SER A 196 -1.51 -13.85 -1.95
CA SER A 196 -0.71 -14.93 -1.36
C SER A 196 -1.43 -15.70 -0.24
N GLY A 197 -2.74 -15.53 -0.13
CA GLY A 197 -3.58 -16.25 0.83
C GLY A 197 -3.67 -15.60 2.21
N ARG A 198 -4.29 -16.31 3.16
CA ARG A 198 -4.76 -15.77 4.46
C ARG A 198 -3.75 -15.80 5.60
N TYR A 199 -2.60 -16.44 5.42
CA TYR A 199 -1.68 -16.69 6.54
C TYR A 199 -0.76 -15.52 6.89
N ALA A 200 -0.66 -14.50 6.03
CA ALA A 200 0.05 -13.27 6.36
C ALA A 200 -0.50 -12.56 7.61
N ASP A 201 0.31 -11.73 8.22
CA ASP A 201 -0.08 -10.89 9.36
C ASP A 201 -1.06 -9.78 8.93
N ILE A 202 -0.89 -9.26 7.71
CA ILE A 202 -1.64 -8.16 7.11
C ILE A 202 -2.26 -8.62 5.79
N GLN A 203 -3.54 -8.32 5.58
CA GLN A 203 -4.22 -8.52 4.30
C GLN A 203 -4.27 -7.20 3.55
N PHE A 204 -3.84 -7.22 2.30
CA PHE A 204 -3.75 -6.05 1.44
C PHE A 204 -4.57 -6.22 0.16
N LEU A 205 -5.34 -5.20 -0.19
CA LEU A 205 -6.04 -5.08 -1.47
C LEU A 205 -6.02 -3.62 -1.94
N PHE A 206 -6.20 -3.44 -3.25
CA PHE A 206 -6.42 -2.13 -3.84
C PHE A 206 -7.86 -1.66 -3.58
N GLY A 207 -8.03 -0.37 -3.30
CA GLY A 207 -9.36 0.25 -3.12
C GLY A 207 -10.24 0.03 -4.34
N GLU A 208 -9.69 0.16 -5.56
CA GLU A 208 -10.41 -0.08 -6.81
C GLU A 208 -10.98 -1.50 -6.92
N ASP A 209 -10.26 -2.51 -6.45
CA ASP A 209 -10.74 -3.89 -6.43
C ASP A 209 -11.93 -4.07 -5.46
N ILE A 210 -11.83 -3.47 -4.27
CA ILE A 210 -12.85 -3.52 -3.22
C ILE A 210 -14.12 -2.80 -3.66
N LEU A 211 -13.97 -1.61 -4.24
CA LEU A 211 -15.05 -0.73 -4.66
C LEU A 211 -15.62 -1.09 -6.04
N GLY A 212 -14.89 -1.90 -6.80
CA GLY A 212 -15.34 -2.40 -8.10
C GLY A 212 -15.35 -1.33 -9.17
N TYR A 213 -14.29 -0.51 -9.24
CA TYR A 213 -14.03 0.36 -10.37
C TYR A 213 -12.59 0.15 -10.85
N HIS A 214 -12.41 0.17 -12.16
CA HIS A 214 -11.10 0.01 -12.77
C HIS A 214 -11.00 0.96 -13.96
N PHE A 215 -10.16 1.95 -13.86
CA PHE A 215 -9.98 2.92 -14.95
C PHE A 215 -9.28 2.30 -16.18
N ASN A 216 -8.43 1.29 -15.98
CA ASN A 216 -7.59 0.70 -17.02
C ASN A 216 -7.81 -0.80 -17.25
N SER A 217 -8.71 -1.45 -16.52
CA SER A 217 -8.97 -2.89 -16.62
C SER A 217 -10.43 -3.20 -16.34
N THR A 218 -10.99 -4.17 -17.08
CA THR A 218 -12.37 -4.63 -16.89
C THR A 218 -12.48 -5.83 -15.93
N LYS A 219 -11.38 -6.31 -15.39
CA LYS A 219 -11.36 -7.55 -14.60
C LYS A 219 -10.75 -7.34 -13.22
N THR A 220 -11.54 -7.59 -12.18
CA THR A 220 -11.06 -7.75 -10.82
C THR A 220 -10.07 -8.93 -10.75
N PRO A 221 -8.90 -8.78 -10.11
CA PRO A 221 -7.96 -9.88 -9.91
C PRO A 221 -8.61 -11.07 -9.18
N ARG A 222 -8.15 -12.28 -9.47
CA ARG A 222 -8.73 -13.51 -8.86
C ARG A 222 -8.66 -13.56 -7.34
N HIS A 223 -7.69 -12.88 -6.75
CA HIS A 223 -7.50 -12.83 -5.30
C HIS A 223 -8.32 -11.74 -4.62
N ALA A 224 -8.91 -10.83 -5.38
CA ALA A 224 -9.70 -9.72 -4.85
C ALA A 224 -11.20 -10.05 -4.87
N LYS A 225 -11.90 -9.55 -3.86
CA LYS A 225 -13.36 -9.61 -3.79
C LYS A 225 -13.91 -8.20 -3.96
N LYS A 226 -14.79 -8.04 -4.95
CA LYS A 226 -15.57 -6.83 -5.13
C LYS A 226 -16.72 -6.78 -4.12
N TYR A 227 -16.78 -5.71 -3.32
CA TYR A 227 -17.84 -5.48 -2.33
C TYR A 227 -18.89 -4.49 -2.80
N LYS A 228 -18.53 -3.59 -3.72
CA LYS A 228 -19.40 -2.61 -4.38
C LYS A 228 -19.14 -2.60 -5.89
N ASP A 229 -20.01 -1.96 -6.65
CA ASP A 229 -19.89 -1.81 -8.10
C ASP A 229 -19.94 -0.32 -8.47
N PHE A 230 -18.85 0.38 -8.21
CA PHE A 230 -18.75 1.81 -8.49
C PHE A 230 -18.66 2.12 -9.98
N ASN A 231 -18.27 1.16 -10.83
CA ASN A 231 -18.37 1.34 -12.29
C ASN A 231 -19.79 1.72 -12.69
N LYS A 232 -20.81 0.97 -12.22
CA LYS A 232 -22.22 1.30 -12.52
C LYS A 232 -22.63 2.66 -11.98
N THR A 233 -22.11 3.04 -10.82
CA THR A 233 -22.40 4.35 -10.22
C THR A 233 -21.79 5.48 -11.08
N PHE A 234 -20.55 5.31 -11.52
CA PHE A 234 -19.87 6.28 -12.39
C PHE A 234 -20.48 6.36 -13.78
N GLU A 235 -20.91 5.24 -14.38
CA GLU A 235 -21.65 5.21 -15.65
C GLU A 235 -22.96 5.98 -15.54
N LYS A 236 -23.72 5.77 -14.45
CA LYS A 236 -24.95 6.53 -14.20
C LYS A 236 -24.66 8.02 -14.04
N LEU A 237 -23.67 8.39 -13.21
CA LEU A 237 -23.26 9.77 -13.00
C LEU A 237 -22.84 10.45 -14.32
N GLN A 238 -22.12 9.73 -15.17
CA GLN A 238 -21.71 10.26 -16.48
C GLN A 238 -22.90 10.48 -17.39
N LYS A 239 -23.87 9.58 -17.39
CA LYS A 239 -25.13 9.77 -18.13
C LYS A 239 -25.88 11.00 -17.63
N ASP A 240 -26.04 11.14 -16.32
CA ASP A 240 -26.72 12.28 -15.70
C ASP A 240 -26.03 13.61 -16.07
N ARG A 241 -24.68 13.64 -16.12
CA ARG A 241 -23.90 14.81 -16.58
C ARG A 241 -24.21 15.13 -18.05
N ILE A 242 -24.22 14.12 -18.93
CA ILE A 242 -24.51 14.30 -20.35
C ILE A 242 -25.95 14.85 -20.53
N ASP A 243 -26.89 14.31 -19.80
CA ASP A 243 -28.29 14.74 -19.90
C ASP A 243 -28.45 16.19 -19.40
N ALA A 244 -27.82 16.55 -18.27
CA ALA A 244 -27.81 17.92 -17.78
C ALA A 244 -27.18 18.93 -18.78
N PHE A 245 -26.09 18.54 -19.43
CA PHE A 245 -25.46 19.39 -20.44
C PHE A 245 -26.32 19.55 -21.71
N LYS A 246 -27.05 18.50 -22.12
CA LYS A 246 -28.03 18.60 -23.21
C LYS A 246 -29.20 19.52 -22.87
N GLU A 247 -29.74 19.38 -21.65
CA GLU A 247 -30.79 20.28 -21.16
C GLU A 247 -30.33 21.73 -21.16
N TYR A 248 -29.13 22.01 -20.67
CA TYR A 248 -28.53 23.34 -20.71
C TYR A 248 -28.39 23.84 -22.13
N GLN A 249 -27.90 23.02 -23.09
CA GLN A 249 -27.77 23.39 -24.49
C GLN A 249 -29.12 23.76 -25.11
N LEU A 250 -30.18 23.04 -24.76
CA LEU A 250 -31.53 23.34 -25.22
C LEU A 250 -32.12 24.56 -24.54
N SER A 251 -31.68 24.91 -23.32
CA SER A 251 -32.19 26.04 -22.56
C SER A 251 -31.54 27.40 -22.89
N LEU A 252 -30.60 27.44 -23.85
CA LEU A 252 -29.96 28.70 -24.31
C LEU A 252 -30.94 29.76 -24.82
N ILE A 253 -32.20 29.40 -25.07
CA ILE A 253 -33.29 30.31 -25.42
C ILE A 253 -33.86 31.05 -24.18
N HIS A 254 -33.46 30.67 -22.95
CA HIS A 254 -34.00 31.18 -21.69
C HIS A 254 -33.02 32.06 -20.91
N ILE A 255 -31.85 32.38 -21.49
CA ILE A 255 -30.85 33.29 -20.89
C ILE A 255 -30.98 34.69 -21.50
#